data_ddd9de4d05669122edf7b746c58a1df1
#
_entry.id   ddd9de4d05669122edf7b746c58a1df1
#
_cell.length_a   1.000
_cell.length_b   1.000
_cell.length_c   1.000
_cell.angle_alpha   90.00
_cell.angle_beta   90.00
_cell.angle_gamma   90.00
#
_symmetry.space_group_name_H-M   'P 1'
#
loop_
_entity.id
_entity.type
_entity.pdbx_description
1 polymer ?
#
loop_
_entity_poly.entity_id
_entity_poly.type
_entity_poly.pdbx_seq_one_letter_code
_entity_poly.pdbx_strand_id
1 'polypeptide(L)'
;LAATSDELMIFPDTHEAIIDQDTWDIARKIRLNKKPRVANGTYTHRLSGLIYCADCGARMGYISPESKHGDTHYDSDSAFQCGNYRSTTGECVSHFVKTSVLEAAISQAIQTVSKYVLENEAEFVSQLKAVWNENKAKHTDTGQQELWEAEKRISELDSMIQNLYESSMKGLLPERQVQRMIQQYDEEQILLERRITELKGQIEVETAKEAETDRFIALVKKYKDCTELTDTMLYAFIDRIEVHEATGGRTIYRQQLLDIHFNFIGNYYPPCETVSEEERIAAIDAERQSRKKAKGQR
;
A
#
# COMPACT_ATOMS: atom_id res chain seq x y z
N LEU A 1 -2.32 19.33 28.60
CA LEU A 1 -2.72 20.04 27.40
C LEU A 1 -1.66 19.72 26.36
N ALA A 2 -2.02 19.05 25.26
CA ALA A 2 -1.12 18.82 24.14
C ALA A 2 -1.10 20.11 23.30
N ALA A 3 0.09 20.61 22.96
CA ALA A 3 0.26 21.75 22.07
C ALA A 3 -0.33 21.43 20.69
N THR A 4 -0.97 22.41 20.07
CA THR A 4 -1.46 22.30 18.69
C THR A 4 -0.28 22.33 17.70
N SER A 5 -0.44 21.79 16.51
CA SER A 5 0.63 21.74 15.48
C SER A 5 1.27 23.09 15.18
N ASP A 6 0.51 24.17 15.32
CA ASP A 6 0.93 25.55 15.03
C ASP A 6 1.77 26.18 16.17
N GLU A 7 1.76 25.54 17.36
CA GLU A 7 2.54 25.97 18.54
C GLU A 7 3.88 25.23 18.66
N LEU A 8 4.14 24.24 17.80
CA LEU A 8 5.36 23.43 17.85
C LEU A 8 6.45 24.06 16.97
N MET A 9 7.54 24.51 17.61
CA MET A 9 8.78 24.84 16.87
C MET A 9 9.54 23.55 16.59
N ILE A 10 9.64 23.16 15.32
CA ILE A 10 10.39 21.99 14.87
C ILE A 10 11.75 22.44 14.37
N PHE A 11 12.81 21.94 14.96
CA PHE A 11 14.18 22.13 14.50
C PHE A 11 14.65 20.82 13.85
N PRO A 12 14.68 20.73 12.51
CA PRO A 12 15.16 19.54 11.82
C PRO A 12 16.68 19.40 11.98
N ASP A 13 17.18 18.16 11.91
CA ASP A 13 18.61 17.81 11.84
C ASP A 13 19.48 18.34 12.98
N THR A 14 18.93 18.43 14.19
CA THR A 14 19.66 18.88 15.37
C THR A 14 20.71 17.89 15.88
N HIS A 15 20.60 16.62 15.55
CA HIS A 15 21.54 15.56 15.90
C HIS A 15 21.41 14.38 14.92
N GLU A 16 22.44 13.53 14.89
CA GLU A 16 22.41 12.29 14.11
C GLU A 16 21.27 11.36 14.57
N ALA A 17 20.57 10.74 13.63
CA ALA A 17 19.48 9.84 13.93
C ALA A 17 19.98 8.58 14.68
N ILE A 18 19.36 8.27 15.83
CA ILE A 18 19.71 7.07 16.64
C ILE A 18 19.19 5.80 15.97
N ILE A 19 18.07 5.88 15.27
CA ILE A 19 17.46 4.79 14.48
C ILE A 19 17.17 5.29 13.08
N ASP A 20 17.23 4.40 12.11
CA ASP A 20 16.89 4.73 10.73
C ASP A 20 15.39 5.05 10.58
N GLN A 21 15.05 5.84 9.56
CA GLN A 21 13.70 6.31 9.31
C GLN A 21 12.72 5.14 9.06
N ASP A 22 13.18 4.11 8.35
CA ASP A 22 12.35 2.94 8.03
C ASP A 22 11.95 2.18 9.30
N THR A 23 12.89 1.98 10.22
CA THR A 23 12.62 1.36 11.54
C THR A 23 11.64 2.20 12.36
N TRP A 24 11.79 3.54 12.35
CA TRP A 24 10.88 4.45 13.01
C TRP A 24 9.46 4.36 12.44
N ASP A 25 9.32 4.37 11.12
CA ASP A 25 8.03 4.32 10.43
C ASP A 25 7.32 2.98 10.65
N ILE A 26 8.06 1.87 10.66
CA ILE A 26 7.54 0.55 11.02
C ILE A 26 7.03 0.56 12.47
N ALA A 27 7.81 1.06 13.41
CA ALA A 27 7.44 1.13 14.83
C ALA A 27 6.18 2.01 15.03
N ARG A 28 6.12 3.14 14.34
CA ARG A 28 4.95 4.05 14.33
C ARG A 28 3.72 3.36 13.74
N LYS A 29 3.85 2.65 12.64
CA LYS A 29 2.77 1.88 12.00
C LYS A 29 2.23 0.80 12.94
N ILE A 30 3.10 0.02 13.57
CA ILE A 30 2.72 -0.99 14.57
C ILE A 30 1.93 -0.36 15.71
N ARG A 31 2.39 0.77 16.24
CA ARG A 31 1.74 1.48 17.36
C ARG A 31 0.37 2.02 16.97
N LEU A 32 0.20 2.56 15.77
CA LEU A 32 -1.07 3.09 15.28
C LEU A 32 -2.07 1.98 14.97
N ASN A 33 -1.60 0.83 14.48
CA ASN A 33 -2.45 -0.30 14.14
C ASN A 33 -2.91 -1.12 15.35
N LYS A 34 -2.16 -1.10 16.44
CA LYS A 34 -2.58 -1.77 17.68
C LYS A 34 -3.48 -0.85 18.49
N LYS A 35 -4.76 -1.20 18.66
CA LYS A 35 -5.63 -0.51 19.62
C LYS A 35 -5.02 -0.66 21.01
N PRO A 36 -4.99 0.42 21.84
CA PRO A 36 -4.61 0.30 23.25
C PRO A 36 -5.52 -0.74 23.92
N ARG A 37 -4.94 -1.69 24.61
CA ARG A 37 -5.68 -2.78 25.24
C ARG A 37 -6.33 -2.35 26.53
N VAL A 38 -7.51 -2.87 26.75
CA VAL A 38 -8.09 -3.00 28.10
C VAL A 38 -7.23 -4.01 28.89
N ALA A 39 -6.92 -3.69 30.12
CA ALA A 39 -5.86 -4.24 30.97
C ALA A 39 -5.97 -5.73 31.38
N ASN A 40 -6.58 -6.60 30.63
CA ASN A 40 -6.82 -7.99 31.00
C ASN A 40 -5.84 -9.01 30.39
N GLY A 41 -4.58 -8.64 30.14
CA GLY A 41 -3.49 -9.61 29.92
C GLY A 41 -3.65 -10.62 28.77
N THR A 42 -4.57 -10.41 27.83
CA THR A 42 -4.80 -11.33 26.73
C THR A 42 -3.70 -11.21 25.67
N TYR A 43 -3.11 -12.34 25.29
CA TYR A 43 -2.14 -12.47 24.21
C TYR A 43 -2.63 -11.82 22.91
N THR A 44 -1.76 -11.08 22.20
CA THR A 44 -2.03 -10.53 20.89
C THR A 44 -1.14 -11.21 19.88
N HIS A 45 -1.74 -11.85 18.90
CA HIS A 45 -1.00 -12.43 17.80
C HIS A 45 -0.31 -11.33 16.97
N ARG A 46 0.88 -11.63 16.40
CA ARG A 46 1.67 -10.69 15.59
C ARG A 46 0.91 -10.12 14.38
N LEU A 47 -0.02 -10.90 13.81
CA LEU A 47 -0.87 -10.47 12.68
C LEU A 47 -2.04 -9.56 13.10
N SER A 48 -2.26 -9.34 14.41
CA SER A 48 -3.35 -8.49 14.88
C SER A 48 -3.20 -7.06 14.39
N GLY A 49 -4.22 -6.54 13.74
CA GLY A 49 -4.23 -5.19 13.16
C GLY A 49 -3.87 -5.14 11.67
N LEU A 50 -3.38 -6.25 11.09
CA LEU A 50 -3.11 -6.37 9.67
C LEU A 50 -4.23 -7.06 8.89
N ILE A 51 -5.14 -7.78 9.56
CA ILE A 51 -6.15 -8.60 8.91
C ILE A 51 -7.50 -7.88 8.87
N TYR A 52 -8.10 -7.82 7.69
CA TYR A 52 -9.37 -7.17 7.42
C TYR A 52 -10.33 -8.12 6.69
N CYS A 53 -11.61 -7.90 6.86
CA CYS A 53 -12.64 -8.55 6.07
C CYS A 53 -12.78 -7.85 4.71
N ALA A 54 -12.70 -8.60 3.61
CA ALA A 54 -12.82 -8.03 2.28
C ALA A 54 -14.23 -7.46 2.01
N ASP A 55 -15.27 -8.08 2.57
CA ASP A 55 -16.65 -7.70 2.27
C ASP A 55 -17.12 -6.46 3.05
N CYS A 56 -16.75 -6.35 4.34
CA CYS A 56 -17.23 -5.23 5.18
C CYS A 56 -16.13 -4.25 5.60
N GLY A 57 -14.87 -4.48 5.24
CA GLY A 57 -13.73 -3.65 5.61
C GLY A 57 -13.36 -3.64 7.10
N ALA A 58 -14.11 -4.36 7.95
CA ALA A 58 -13.84 -4.40 9.38
C ALA A 58 -12.57 -5.17 9.70
N ARG A 59 -11.85 -4.75 10.74
CA ARG A 59 -10.70 -5.51 11.27
C ARG A 59 -11.16 -6.85 11.80
N MET A 60 -10.41 -7.90 11.49
CA MET A 60 -10.66 -9.22 12.03
C MET A 60 -10.06 -9.36 13.43
N GLY A 61 -10.85 -9.94 14.32
CA GLY A 61 -10.45 -10.18 15.70
C GLY A 61 -9.74 -11.52 15.85
N TYR A 62 -8.64 -11.54 16.62
CA TYR A 62 -7.95 -12.77 16.99
C TYR A 62 -8.78 -13.59 17.97
N ILE A 63 -8.87 -14.89 17.72
CA ILE A 63 -9.51 -15.88 18.57
C ILE A 63 -8.43 -16.85 19.02
N SER A 64 -8.13 -16.83 20.32
CA SER A 64 -7.31 -17.86 20.93
C SER A 64 -8.21 -19.02 21.33
N PRO A 65 -7.83 -20.29 21.11
CA PRO A 65 -8.55 -21.39 21.68
C PRO A 65 -8.47 -21.29 23.22
N GLU A 66 -9.61 -21.22 23.88
CA GLU A 66 -9.66 -21.37 25.33
C GLU A 66 -9.28 -22.81 25.65
N SER A 67 -8.05 -23.02 26.08
CA SER A 67 -7.66 -24.31 26.66
C SER A 67 -8.42 -24.49 27.99
N LYS A 68 -9.30 -25.47 28.05
CA LYS A 68 -9.95 -25.86 29.30
C LYS A 68 -8.99 -26.49 30.33
N HIS A 69 -7.72 -26.68 29.97
CA HIS A 69 -6.68 -27.30 30.79
C HIS A 69 -5.37 -26.48 30.76
N GLY A 70 -5.30 -25.43 31.59
CA GLY A 70 -4.04 -24.73 31.92
C GLY A 70 -3.49 -23.85 30.82
N ASP A 71 -2.40 -23.13 31.14
CA ASP A 71 -1.80 -22.01 30.41
C ASP A 71 -1.12 -22.33 29.05
N THR A 72 -1.44 -23.45 28.41
CA THR A 72 -0.85 -23.79 27.11
C THR A 72 -1.73 -23.29 25.96
N HIS A 73 -1.34 -22.16 25.38
CA HIS A 73 -1.89 -21.67 24.11
C HIS A 73 -1.33 -22.51 22.97
N TYR A 74 -2.16 -23.37 22.34
CA TYR A 74 -1.81 -24.03 21.11
C TYR A 74 -2.09 -23.09 19.94
N ASP A 75 -1.04 -22.51 19.36
CA ASP A 75 -1.14 -21.63 18.18
C ASP A 75 -1.81 -22.32 16.96
N SER A 76 -1.76 -23.65 16.90
CA SER A 76 -2.36 -24.43 15.81
C SER A 76 -3.86 -24.26 15.63
N ASP A 77 -4.59 -23.89 16.70
CA ASP A 77 -6.05 -23.74 16.68
C ASP A 77 -6.51 -22.27 16.72
N SER A 78 -5.57 -21.34 16.82
CA SER A 78 -5.87 -19.92 16.80
C SER A 78 -6.35 -19.46 15.40
N ALA A 79 -7.19 -18.44 15.37
CA ALA A 79 -7.81 -17.97 14.14
C ALA A 79 -8.13 -16.47 14.19
N PHE A 80 -8.42 -15.93 13.02
CA PHE A 80 -9.01 -14.59 12.87
C PHE A 80 -10.44 -14.71 12.38
N GLN A 81 -11.33 -13.88 12.92
CA GLN A 81 -12.74 -13.81 12.54
C GLN A 81 -13.19 -12.37 12.36
N CYS A 82 -14.08 -12.14 11.40
CA CYS A 82 -14.65 -10.83 11.14
C CYS A 82 -15.29 -10.21 12.38
N GLY A 83 -14.94 -8.97 12.68
CA GLY A 83 -15.44 -8.23 13.84
C GLY A 83 -16.95 -7.98 13.77
N ASN A 84 -17.48 -7.61 12.59
CA ASN A 84 -18.91 -7.34 12.38
C ASN A 84 -19.77 -8.59 12.42
N TYR A 85 -19.26 -9.74 11.97
CA TYR A 85 -19.95 -11.03 12.15
C TYR A 85 -20.02 -11.42 13.63
N ARG A 86 -18.96 -11.14 14.40
CA ARG A 86 -18.87 -11.49 15.82
C ARG A 86 -19.66 -10.54 16.71
N SER A 87 -19.82 -9.29 16.29
CA SER A 87 -20.70 -8.34 16.97
C SER A 87 -22.16 -8.67 16.67
N THR A 88 -23.04 -8.37 17.62
CA THR A 88 -24.49 -8.63 17.52
C THR A 88 -25.20 -7.94 16.36
N THR A 89 -24.51 -7.12 15.56
CA THR A 89 -25.08 -6.37 14.45
C THR A 89 -25.41 -7.24 13.23
N GLY A 90 -24.75 -8.41 13.07
CA GLY A 90 -25.04 -9.34 11.97
C GLY A 90 -24.83 -8.79 10.55
N GLU A 91 -24.07 -7.70 10.42
CA GLU A 91 -23.90 -6.97 9.14
C GLU A 91 -22.96 -7.68 8.15
N CYS A 92 -22.38 -8.82 8.51
CA CYS A 92 -21.46 -9.56 7.67
C CYS A 92 -21.64 -11.06 7.82
N VAL A 93 -21.21 -11.83 6.80
CA VAL A 93 -21.16 -13.29 6.83
C VAL A 93 -19.92 -13.81 7.58
N SER A 94 -19.86 -15.12 7.82
CA SER A 94 -18.75 -15.71 8.59
C SER A 94 -17.45 -15.74 7.80
N HIS A 95 -16.57 -14.81 8.07
CA HIS A 95 -15.18 -14.83 7.62
C HIS A 95 -14.30 -15.36 8.76
N PHE A 96 -13.68 -16.50 8.51
CA PHE A 96 -12.85 -17.20 9.50
C PHE A 96 -11.64 -17.82 8.79
N VAL A 97 -10.44 -17.57 9.31
CA VAL A 97 -9.19 -18.12 8.78
C VAL A 97 -8.25 -18.48 9.92
N LYS A 98 -7.60 -19.65 9.84
CA LYS A 98 -6.60 -20.08 10.83
C LYS A 98 -5.32 -19.27 10.71
N THR A 99 -4.68 -18.98 11.84
CA THR A 99 -3.40 -18.25 11.87
C THR A 99 -2.30 -18.97 11.11
N SER A 100 -2.20 -20.29 11.26
CA SER A 100 -1.23 -21.12 10.55
C SER A 100 -1.37 -21.05 9.02
N VAL A 101 -2.60 -20.97 8.52
CA VAL A 101 -2.87 -20.81 7.08
C VAL A 101 -2.45 -19.41 6.60
N LEU A 102 -2.76 -18.38 7.39
CA LEU A 102 -2.35 -17.00 7.08
C LEU A 102 -0.82 -16.86 7.06
N GLU A 103 -0.13 -17.37 8.07
CA GLU A 103 1.32 -17.30 8.14
C GLU A 103 2.01 -18.03 6.98
N ALA A 104 1.51 -19.21 6.63
CA ALA A 104 2.00 -19.95 5.47
C ALA A 104 1.76 -19.17 4.15
N ALA A 105 0.56 -18.62 3.96
CA ALA A 105 0.22 -17.84 2.77
C ALA A 105 1.07 -16.57 2.66
N ILE A 106 1.28 -15.84 3.77
CA ILE A 106 2.12 -14.65 3.81
C ILE A 106 3.57 -15.00 3.48
N SER A 107 4.11 -16.05 4.11
CA SER A 107 5.48 -16.49 3.85
C SER A 107 5.67 -16.87 2.38
N GLN A 108 4.74 -17.63 1.83
CA GLN A 108 4.77 -18.02 0.41
C GLN A 108 4.65 -16.79 -0.50
N ALA A 109 3.78 -15.84 -0.21
CA ALA A 109 3.61 -14.63 -1.01
C ALA A 109 4.89 -13.79 -1.01
N ILE A 110 5.48 -13.55 0.17
CA ILE A 110 6.75 -12.80 0.28
C ILE A 110 7.86 -13.51 -0.50
N GLN A 111 8.00 -14.83 -0.36
CA GLN A 111 9.03 -15.60 -1.08
C GLN A 111 8.83 -15.54 -2.59
N THR A 112 7.59 -15.70 -3.07
CA THR A 112 7.26 -15.68 -4.50
C THR A 112 7.56 -14.31 -5.11
N VAL A 113 7.11 -13.24 -4.46
CA VAL A 113 7.37 -11.87 -4.94
C VAL A 113 8.86 -11.54 -4.86
N SER A 114 9.51 -11.88 -3.76
CA SER A 114 10.96 -11.61 -3.60
C SER A 114 11.79 -12.34 -4.63
N LYS A 115 11.50 -13.61 -4.90
CA LYS A 115 12.18 -14.39 -5.94
C LYS A 115 11.99 -13.76 -7.31
N TYR A 116 10.75 -13.40 -7.67
CA TYR A 116 10.47 -12.76 -8.95
C TYR A 116 11.20 -11.43 -9.12
N VAL A 117 11.21 -10.59 -8.09
CA VAL A 117 11.92 -9.30 -8.11
C VAL A 117 13.44 -9.49 -8.26
N LEU A 118 14.02 -10.48 -7.60
CA LEU A 118 15.46 -10.73 -7.71
C LEU A 118 15.88 -11.30 -9.07
N GLU A 119 15.01 -12.11 -9.69
CA GLU A 119 15.28 -12.73 -10.99
C GLU A 119 14.94 -11.80 -12.17
N ASN A 120 13.96 -10.91 -12.02
CA ASN A 120 13.38 -10.12 -13.11
C ASN A 120 13.15 -8.64 -12.72
N GLU A 121 14.17 -7.98 -12.11
CA GLU A 121 14.04 -6.61 -11.58
C GLU A 121 13.52 -5.60 -12.62
N ALA A 122 14.07 -5.62 -13.85
CA ALA A 122 13.68 -4.70 -14.91
C ALA A 122 12.22 -4.91 -15.39
N GLU A 123 11.81 -6.18 -15.51
CA GLU A 123 10.46 -6.55 -15.89
C GLU A 123 9.45 -6.18 -14.80
N PHE A 124 9.78 -6.42 -13.53
CA PHE A 124 8.99 -6.02 -12.37
C PHE A 124 8.71 -4.51 -12.36
N VAL A 125 9.74 -3.68 -12.52
CA VAL A 125 9.60 -2.22 -12.61
C VAL A 125 8.71 -1.83 -13.79
N SER A 126 8.90 -2.46 -14.95
CA SER A 126 8.07 -2.22 -16.14
C SER A 126 6.61 -2.56 -15.92
N GLN A 127 6.32 -3.69 -15.28
CA GLN A 127 4.95 -4.13 -14.96
C GLN A 127 4.27 -3.19 -13.95
N LEU A 128 4.98 -2.76 -12.90
CA LEU A 128 4.43 -1.78 -11.96
C LEU A 128 4.11 -0.46 -12.65
N LYS A 129 5.02 0.02 -13.50
CA LYS A 129 4.78 1.23 -14.31
C LYS A 129 3.58 1.05 -15.24
N ALA A 130 3.40 -0.11 -15.86
CA ALA A 130 2.26 -0.41 -16.72
C ALA A 130 0.93 -0.37 -15.94
N VAL A 131 0.85 -1.03 -14.78
CA VAL A 131 -0.34 -1.01 -13.89
C VAL A 131 -0.67 0.42 -13.43
N TRP A 132 0.35 1.21 -13.10
CA TRP A 132 0.13 2.62 -12.73
C TRP A 132 -0.31 3.48 -13.91
N ASN A 133 0.19 3.18 -15.12
CA ASN A 133 -0.12 3.93 -16.35
C ASN A 133 -1.45 3.50 -17.00
N GLU A 134 -1.96 2.30 -16.77
CA GLU A 134 -3.32 1.92 -17.20
C GLU A 134 -4.39 2.85 -16.58
N ASN A 135 -4.14 3.33 -15.37
CA ASN A 135 -4.98 4.36 -14.73
C ASN A 135 -4.70 5.79 -15.22
N LYS A 136 -3.64 6.01 -16.01
CA LYS A 136 -3.22 7.32 -16.54
C LYS A 136 -2.63 7.15 -17.93
N ALA A 137 -3.45 6.70 -18.90
CA ALA A 137 -3.01 6.70 -20.30
C ALA A 137 -2.55 8.11 -20.73
N LYS A 138 -1.26 8.28 -21.00
CA LYS A 138 -0.63 9.31 -21.84
C LYS A 138 0.01 10.56 -21.23
N HIS A 139 0.51 10.63 -19.98
CA HIS A 139 0.94 11.96 -19.48
C HIS A 139 2.39 12.15 -18.98
N THR A 140 3.26 11.17 -18.97
CA THR A 140 4.52 11.32 -18.20
C THR A 140 5.63 12.11 -18.91
N ASP A 141 5.92 11.85 -20.19
CA ASP A 141 6.95 12.62 -20.93
C ASP A 141 6.42 13.98 -21.38
N THR A 142 5.12 14.09 -21.63
CA THR A 142 4.46 15.35 -21.97
C THR A 142 4.30 16.27 -20.76
N GLY A 143 4.14 15.75 -19.54
CA GLY A 143 3.88 16.54 -18.34
C GLY A 143 5.02 17.47 -17.94
N GLN A 144 6.27 17.02 -18.02
CA GLN A 144 7.44 17.87 -17.73
C GLN A 144 7.65 18.93 -18.82
N GLN A 145 7.44 18.57 -20.07
CA GLN A 145 7.51 19.50 -21.18
C GLN A 145 6.40 20.54 -21.12
N GLU A 146 5.15 20.12 -20.86
CA GLU A 146 4.02 21.04 -20.66
C GLU A 146 4.26 21.99 -19.48
N LEU A 147 4.84 21.50 -18.37
CA LEU A 147 5.19 22.32 -17.22
C LEU A 147 6.19 23.40 -17.60
N TRP A 148 7.27 23.02 -18.30
CA TRP A 148 8.30 23.95 -18.75
C TRP A 148 7.72 24.98 -19.73
N GLU A 149 6.88 24.57 -20.68
CA GLU A 149 6.23 25.46 -21.65
C GLU A 149 5.27 26.45 -20.94
N ALA A 150 4.51 25.97 -19.94
CA ALA A 150 3.61 26.82 -19.17
C ALA A 150 4.37 27.83 -18.30
N GLU A 151 5.45 27.43 -17.63
CA GLU A 151 6.29 28.34 -16.82
C GLU A 151 6.99 29.38 -17.73
N LYS A 152 7.48 28.95 -18.89
CA LYS A 152 8.06 29.85 -19.88
C LYS A 152 7.01 30.85 -20.38
N ARG A 153 5.78 30.40 -20.65
CA ARG A 153 4.73 31.31 -21.13
C ARG A 153 4.31 32.33 -20.09
N ILE A 154 4.27 32.00 -18.80
CA ILE A 154 4.07 32.99 -17.73
C ILE A 154 5.14 34.04 -17.75
N SER A 155 6.42 33.68 -17.85
CA SER A 155 7.52 34.64 -17.91
C SER A 155 7.44 35.56 -19.14
N GLU A 156 6.98 35.04 -20.29
CA GLU A 156 6.71 35.84 -21.49
C GLU A 156 5.59 36.87 -21.24
N LEU A 157 4.48 36.43 -20.61
CA LEU A 157 3.33 37.29 -20.27
C LEU A 157 3.72 38.39 -19.30
N ASP A 158 4.54 38.09 -18.27
CA ASP A 158 5.07 39.08 -17.33
C ASP A 158 5.86 40.16 -18.07
N SER A 159 6.71 39.74 -19.00
CA SER A 159 7.48 40.66 -19.83
C SER A 159 6.61 41.53 -20.73
N MET A 160 5.54 40.97 -21.28
CA MET A 160 4.56 41.68 -22.11
C MET A 160 3.77 42.70 -21.29
N ILE A 161 3.32 42.34 -20.09
CA ILE A 161 2.63 43.25 -19.16
C ILE A 161 3.50 44.41 -18.78
N GLN A 162 4.79 44.13 -18.47
CA GLN A 162 5.76 45.18 -18.16
C GLN A 162 5.96 46.16 -19.34
N ASN A 163 6.12 45.65 -20.55
CA ASN A 163 6.27 46.43 -21.75
C ASN A 163 5.03 47.30 -22.06
N LEU A 164 3.82 46.75 -21.85
CA LEU A 164 2.55 47.47 -21.99
C LEU A 164 2.45 48.60 -20.98
N TYR A 165 2.84 48.36 -19.71
CA TYR A 165 2.88 49.39 -18.67
C TYR A 165 3.81 50.55 -19.04
N GLU A 166 5.05 50.22 -19.48
CA GLU A 166 6.03 51.24 -19.93
C GLU A 166 5.55 52.05 -21.14
N SER A 167 4.88 51.38 -22.10
CA SER A 167 4.34 52.02 -23.29
C SER A 167 3.17 52.98 -22.96
N SER A 168 2.36 52.56 -21.97
CA SER A 168 1.26 53.39 -21.43
C SER A 168 1.80 54.66 -20.77
N MET A 169 2.86 54.52 -19.94
CA MET A 169 3.50 55.66 -19.28
C MET A 169 4.10 56.66 -20.26
N LYS A 170 4.55 56.21 -21.44
CA LYS A 170 5.04 57.04 -22.53
C LYS A 170 3.97 57.66 -23.40
N GLY A 171 2.69 57.36 -23.13
CA GLY A 171 1.55 57.89 -23.89
C GLY A 171 1.42 57.33 -25.31
N LEU A 172 2.06 56.17 -25.61
CA LEU A 172 2.08 55.57 -26.94
C LEU A 172 0.83 54.79 -27.27
N LEU A 173 0.08 54.34 -26.24
CA LEU A 173 -1.12 53.54 -26.39
C LEU A 173 -2.31 54.13 -25.61
N PRO A 174 -3.55 54.07 -26.16
CA PRO A 174 -4.73 54.50 -25.42
C PRO A 174 -4.95 53.62 -24.17
N GLU A 175 -5.16 54.26 -23.02
CA GLU A 175 -5.32 53.60 -21.72
C GLU A 175 -6.35 52.44 -21.73
N ARG A 176 -7.48 52.65 -22.43
CA ARG A 176 -8.51 51.61 -22.58
C ARG A 176 -8.03 50.34 -23.29
N GLN A 177 -7.08 50.47 -24.24
CA GLN A 177 -6.52 49.30 -24.93
C GLN A 177 -5.54 48.55 -24.04
N VAL A 178 -4.71 49.32 -23.30
CA VAL A 178 -3.77 48.74 -22.33
C VAL A 178 -4.49 47.94 -21.25
N GLN A 179 -5.54 48.50 -20.65
CA GLN A 179 -6.35 47.80 -19.63
C GLN A 179 -6.95 46.50 -20.17
N ARG A 180 -7.46 46.51 -21.39
CA ARG A 180 -8.03 45.30 -22.01
C ARG A 180 -7.00 44.21 -22.26
N MET A 181 -5.79 44.59 -22.70
CA MET A 181 -4.70 43.66 -22.95
C MET A 181 -4.15 43.08 -21.65
N ILE A 182 -3.98 43.88 -20.62
CA ILE A 182 -3.56 43.41 -19.29
C ILE A 182 -4.56 42.42 -18.76
N GLN A 183 -5.87 42.71 -18.84
CA GLN A 183 -6.91 41.79 -18.37
C GLN A 183 -6.84 40.43 -19.11
N GLN A 184 -6.60 40.43 -20.42
CA GLN A 184 -6.45 39.19 -21.19
C GLN A 184 -5.21 38.38 -20.74
N TYR A 185 -4.11 39.04 -20.46
CA TYR A 185 -2.90 38.39 -20.00
C TYR A 185 -3.04 37.84 -18.57
N ASP A 186 -3.69 38.59 -17.68
CA ASP A 186 -4.02 38.13 -16.33
C ASP A 186 -4.91 36.89 -16.34
N GLU A 187 -5.94 36.84 -17.20
CA GLU A 187 -6.82 35.69 -17.37
C GLU A 187 -6.03 34.45 -17.88
N GLU A 188 -5.10 34.65 -18.84
CA GLU A 188 -4.22 33.58 -19.32
C GLU A 188 -3.26 33.10 -18.22
N GLN A 189 -2.68 34.00 -17.44
CA GLN A 189 -1.79 33.65 -16.32
C GLN A 189 -2.51 32.81 -15.27
N ILE A 190 -3.71 33.18 -14.85
CA ILE A 190 -4.51 32.41 -13.89
C ILE A 190 -4.75 30.96 -14.37
N LEU A 191 -5.03 30.77 -15.66
CA LEU A 191 -5.23 29.45 -16.23
C LEU A 191 -3.93 28.63 -16.24
N LEU A 192 -2.82 29.25 -16.59
CA LEU A 192 -1.50 28.61 -16.60
C LEU A 192 -1.03 28.25 -15.19
N GLU A 193 -1.22 29.11 -14.19
CA GLU A 193 -0.89 28.85 -12.80
C GLU A 193 -1.65 27.62 -12.23
N ARG A 194 -2.94 27.52 -12.55
CA ARG A 194 -3.72 26.34 -12.18
C ARG A 194 -3.14 25.07 -12.84
N ARG A 195 -2.84 25.16 -14.13
CA ARG A 195 -2.26 24.02 -14.87
C ARG A 195 -0.91 23.61 -14.32
N ILE A 196 -0.04 24.57 -13.97
CA ILE A 196 1.25 24.31 -13.32
C ILE A 196 1.07 23.61 -11.98
N THR A 197 0.11 24.05 -11.17
CA THR A 197 -0.17 23.42 -9.87
C THR A 197 -0.63 21.97 -10.05
N GLU A 198 -1.49 21.70 -11.02
CA GLU A 198 -1.94 20.34 -11.36
C GLU A 198 -0.79 19.46 -11.84
N LEU A 199 0.05 19.96 -12.76
CA LEU A 199 1.20 19.24 -13.30
C LEU A 199 2.25 18.94 -12.22
N LYS A 200 2.57 19.91 -11.36
CA LYS A 200 3.50 19.72 -10.23
C LYS A 200 2.99 18.62 -9.29
N GLY A 201 1.71 18.65 -8.92
CA GLY A 201 1.12 17.60 -8.08
C GLY A 201 1.16 16.20 -8.74
N GLN A 202 1.00 16.13 -10.06
CA GLN A 202 1.11 14.86 -10.79
C GLN A 202 2.54 14.32 -10.79
N ILE A 203 3.54 15.18 -11.06
CA ILE A 203 4.96 14.82 -11.07
C ILE A 203 5.41 14.39 -9.66
N GLU A 204 4.99 15.07 -8.60
CA GLU A 204 5.29 14.68 -7.22
C GLU A 204 4.75 13.27 -6.88
N VAL A 205 3.52 12.94 -7.28
CA VAL A 205 2.95 11.61 -7.07
C VAL A 205 3.72 10.53 -7.83
N GLU A 206 4.21 10.83 -9.04
CA GLU A 206 4.99 9.87 -9.84
C GLU A 206 6.38 9.62 -9.26
N THR A 207 7.09 10.69 -8.87
CA THR A 207 8.41 10.58 -8.23
C THR A 207 8.33 9.84 -6.89
N ALA A 208 7.26 10.07 -6.12
CA ALA A 208 7.03 9.33 -4.87
C ALA A 208 6.85 7.82 -5.13
N LYS A 209 6.12 7.41 -6.16
CA LYS A 209 5.92 6.00 -6.52
C LYS A 209 7.19 5.32 -7.00
N GLU A 210 8.02 6.00 -7.78
CA GLU A 210 9.33 5.47 -8.18
C GLU A 210 10.22 5.22 -6.95
N ALA A 211 10.27 6.18 -6.03
CA ALA A 211 11.01 6.03 -4.79
C ALA A 211 10.46 4.88 -3.90
N GLU A 212 9.15 4.65 -3.90
CA GLU A 212 8.52 3.53 -3.21
C GLU A 212 8.91 2.18 -3.83
N THR A 213 9.01 2.11 -5.16
CA THR A 213 9.46 0.89 -5.86
C THR A 213 10.92 0.56 -5.52
N ASP A 214 11.80 1.57 -5.55
CA ASP A 214 13.20 1.39 -5.21
C ASP A 214 13.38 0.94 -3.75
N ARG A 215 12.58 1.48 -2.84
CA ARG A 215 12.54 1.04 -1.43
C ARG A 215 12.11 -0.41 -1.31
N PHE A 216 11.11 -0.85 -2.07
CA PHE A 216 10.67 -2.24 -2.06
C PHE A 216 11.77 -3.18 -2.57
N ILE A 217 12.45 -2.83 -3.67
CA ILE A 217 13.56 -3.61 -4.21
C ILE A 217 14.71 -3.70 -3.20
N ALA A 218 15.05 -2.59 -2.54
CA ALA A 218 16.06 -2.57 -1.48
C ALA A 218 15.66 -3.48 -0.29
N LEU A 219 14.38 -3.47 0.08
CA LEU A 219 13.82 -4.33 1.12
C LEU A 219 13.95 -5.81 0.75
N VAL A 220 13.60 -6.19 -0.49
CA VAL A 220 13.76 -7.56 -0.99
C VAL A 220 15.21 -7.99 -0.95
N LYS A 221 16.15 -7.13 -1.41
CA LYS A 221 17.60 -7.41 -1.37
C LYS A 221 18.13 -7.56 0.06
N LYS A 222 17.60 -6.80 1.02
CA LYS A 222 17.96 -6.88 2.45
C LYS A 222 17.56 -8.21 3.08
N TYR A 223 16.41 -8.77 2.71
CA TYR A 223 15.86 -9.98 3.32
C TYR A 223 15.96 -11.23 2.45
N LYS A 224 16.75 -11.20 1.36
CA LYS A 224 16.88 -12.31 0.40
C LYS A 224 17.29 -13.65 1.03
N ASP A 225 18.10 -13.62 2.10
CA ASP A 225 18.65 -14.81 2.75
C ASP A 225 17.82 -15.27 3.97
N CYS A 226 16.71 -14.57 4.28
CA CYS A 226 15.86 -14.92 5.41
C CYS A 226 14.89 -16.03 5.05
N THR A 227 15.02 -17.19 5.70
CA THR A 227 14.15 -18.36 5.51
C THR A 227 12.91 -18.35 6.40
N GLU A 228 12.97 -17.63 7.52
CA GLU A 228 11.89 -17.56 8.51
C GLU A 228 11.23 -16.17 8.49
N LEU A 229 9.89 -16.15 8.59
CA LEU A 229 9.11 -14.93 8.66
C LEU A 229 9.28 -14.29 10.06
N THR A 230 10.11 -13.27 10.13
CA THR A 230 10.27 -12.47 11.36
C THR A 230 9.19 -11.38 11.46
N ASP A 231 8.94 -10.88 12.68
CA ASP A 231 7.99 -9.77 12.88
C ASP A 231 8.44 -8.51 12.10
N THR A 232 9.73 -8.25 12.04
CA THR A 232 10.29 -7.13 11.28
C THR A 232 10.01 -7.26 9.80
N MET A 233 10.21 -8.46 9.21
CA MET A 233 9.85 -8.73 7.81
C MET A 233 8.36 -8.55 7.58
N LEU A 234 7.53 -9.11 8.45
CA LEU A 234 6.08 -9.03 8.33
C LEU A 234 5.62 -7.57 8.18
N TYR A 235 6.03 -6.71 9.10
CA TYR A 235 5.63 -5.30 9.08
C TYR A 235 6.34 -4.46 8.02
N ALA A 236 7.54 -4.88 7.57
CA ALA A 236 8.25 -4.23 6.48
C ALA A 236 7.60 -4.52 5.13
N PHE A 237 7.16 -5.76 4.89
CA PHE A 237 6.59 -6.17 3.61
C PHE A 237 5.07 -5.94 3.52
N ILE A 238 4.31 -6.18 4.60
CA ILE A 238 2.85 -6.24 4.55
C ILE A 238 2.20 -4.97 5.08
N ASP A 239 1.33 -4.39 4.27
CA ASP A 239 0.47 -3.28 4.67
C ASP A 239 -0.80 -3.79 5.35
N ARG A 240 -1.56 -4.61 4.64
CA ARG A 240 -2.80 -5.23 5.12
C ARG A 240 -3.10 -6.51 4.36
N ILE A 241 -3.98 -7.33 4.92
CA ILE A 241 -4.46 -8.57 4.31
C ILE A 241 -5.98 -8.55 4.37
N GLU A 242 -6.62 -8.73 3.23
CA GLU A 242 -8.07 -8.81 3.11
C GLU A 242 -8.47 -10.28 2.93
N VAL A 243 -9.40 -10.73 3.76
CA VAL A 243 -9.87 -12.11 3.80
C VAL A 243 -11.28 -12.15 3.24
N HIS A 244 -11.46 -12.84 2.11
CA HIS A 244 -12.74 -13.03 1.47
C HIS A 244 -13.54 -14.18 2.11
N GLU A 245 -14.82 -14.27 1.75
CA GLU A 245 -15.65 -15.40 2.15
C GLU A 245 -15.09 -16.71 1.58
N ALA A 246 -15.11 -17.75 2.40
CA ALA A 246 -14.65 -19.07 1.97
C ALA A 246 -15.73 -19.79 1.20
N THR A 247 -15.38 -20.37 0.06
CA THR A 247 -16.25 -21.25 -0.75
C THR A 247 -15.98 -22.72 -0.45
N GLY A 248 -16.88 -23.64 -0.86
CA GLY A 248 -16.70 -25.07 -0.67
C GLY A 248 -17.12 -25.62 0.71
N GLY A 249 -17.70 -24.79 1.58
CA GLY A 249 -18.24 -25.20 2.87
C GLY A 249 -17.19 -25.81 3.83
N ARG A 250 -17.58 -26.83 4.61
CA ARG A 250 -16.68 -27.55 5.54
C ARG A 250 -16.01 -28.77 4.90
N THR A 251 -15.70 -28.69 3.62
CA THR A 251 -15.06 -29.77 2.87
C THR A 251 -13.56 -29.59 2.78
N ILE A 252 -12.86 -30.62 2.31
CA ILE A 252 -11.40 -30.53 1.99
C ILE A 252 -11.12 -29.60 0.80
N TYR A 253 -12.13 -29.32 -0.01
CA TYR A 253 -12.05 -28.41 -1.18
C TYR A 253 -12.39 -26.95 -0.81
N ARG A 254 -12.45 -26.66 0.49
CA ARG A 254 -12.64 -25.27 0.94
C ARG A 254 -11.56 -24.36 0.38
N GLN A 255 -11.99 -23.32 -0.31
CA GLN A 255 -11.13 -22.30 -0.87
C GLN A 255 -11.43 -20.98 -0.19
N GLN A 256 -10.42 -20.19 0.03
CA GLN A 256 -10.55 -18.84 0.57
C GLN A 256 -9.52 -17.94 -0.10
N LEU A 257 -9.99 -16.87 -0.73
CA LEU A 257 -9.15 -15.88 -1.34
C LEU A 257 -8.59 -14.94 -0.25
N LEU A 258 -7.31 -14.64 -0.37
CA LEU A 258 -6.59 -13.70 0.48
C LEU A 258 -5.92 -12.66 -0.42
N ASP A 259 -6.29 -11.39 -0.26
CA ASP A 259 -5.60 -10.29 -0.92
C ASP A 259 -4.53 -9.74 0.01
N ILE A 260 -3.28 -9.91 -0.37
CA ILE A 260 -2.12 -9.48 0.39
C ILE A 260 -1.59 -8.19 -0.21
N HIS A 261 -1.76 -7.08 0.51
CA HIS A 261 -1.24 -5.77 0.11
C HIS A 261 0.15 -5.57 0.69
N PHE A 262 1.11 -5.43 -0.21
CA PHE A 262 2.48 -5.13 0.17
C PHE A 262 2.68 -3.64 0.41
N ASN A 263 3.58 -3.29 1.30
CA ASN A 263 4.05 -1.92 1.44
C ASN A 263 4.70 -1.48 0.12
N PHE A 264 4.47 -0.24 -0.28
CA PHE A 264 5.03 0.41 -1.45
C PHE A 264 4.44 -0.02 -2.81
N ILE A 265 4.13 -1.31 -3.01
CA ILE A 265 3.65 -1.84 -4.29
C ILE A 265 2.17 -2.25 -4.31
N GLY A 266 1.51 -2.22 -3.14
CA GLY A 266 0.08 -2.58 -3.03
C GLY A 266 -0.20 -4.06 -3.27
N ASN A 267 -1.33 -4.35 -3.92
CA ASN A 267 -1.74 -5.72 -4.23
C ASN A 267 -1.10 -6.18 -5.55
N TYR A 268 0.15 -6.63 -5.48
CA TYR A 268 0.92 -7.11 -6.62
C TYR A 268 1.06 -8.63 -6.58
N TYR A 269 0.72 -9.26 -7.71
CA TYR A 269 0.97 -10.67 -7.94
C TYR A 269 1.88 -10.83 -9.16
N PRO A 270 3.05 -11.47 -9.02
CA PRO A 270 3.90 -11.77 -10.16
C PRO A 270 3.14 -12.68 -11.13
N PRO A 271 3.37 -12.57 -12.44
CA PRO A 271 2.82 -13.48 -13.40
C PRO A 271 3.28 -14.90 -13.07
N CYS A 272 2.35 -15.75 -12.70
CA CYS A 272 2.58 -17.17 -12.47
C CYS A 272 1.70 -17.99 -13.43
N GLU A 273 2.15 -19.19 -13.74
CA GLU A 273 1.29 -20.15 -14.44
C GLU A 273 0.04 -20.41 -13.59
N THR A 274 -1.11 -20.09 -14.14
CA THR A 274 -2.39 -20.34 -13.48
C THR A 274 -2.63 -21.85 -13.47
N VAL A 275 -2.46 -22.44 -12.30
CA VAL A 275 -2.81 -23.86 -12.07
C VAL A 275 -4.32 -23.98 -12.25
N SER A 276 -4.76 -24.86 -13.15
CA SER A 276 -6.19 -25.09 -13.39
C SER A 276 -6.88 -25.62 -12.13
N GLU A 277 -8.19 -25.38 -12.02
CA GLU A 277 -8.97 -25.90 -10.87
C GLU A 277 -8.91 -27.43 -10.79
N GLU A 278 -8.86 -28.11 -11.93
CA GLU A 278 -8.71 -29.55 -12.03
C GLU A 278 -7.37 -30.05 -11.48
N GLU A 279 -6.27 -29.37 -11.81
CA GLU A 279 -4.93 -29.69 -11.28
C GLU A 279 -4.85 -29.46 -9.76
N ARG A 280 -5.50 -28.42 -9.24
CA ARG A 280 -5.58 -28.16 -7.80
C ARG A 280 -6.36 -29.24 -7.06
N ILE A 281 -7.50 -29.66 -7.60
CA ILE A 281 -8.31 -30.76 -7.05
C ILE A 281 -7.51 -32.06 -7.07
N ALA A 282 -6.83 -32.36 -8.18
CA ALA A 282 -5.98 -33.54 -8.31
C ALA A 282 -4.83 -33.54 -7.29
N ALA A 283 -4.19 -32.39 -7.05
CA ALA A 283 -3.14 -32.25 -6.05
C ALA A 283 -3.65 -32.51 -4.61
N ILE A 284 -4.84 -31.97 -4.25
CA ILE A 284 -5.49 -32.20 -2.96
C ILE A 284 -5.80 -33.69 -2.76
N ASP A 285 -6.32 -34.34 -3.78
CA ASP A 285 -6.65 -35.77 -3.70
C ASP A 285 -5.41 -36.67 -3.62
N ALA A 286 -4.33 -36.29 -4.33
CA ALA A 286 -3.04 -36.99 -4.24
C ALA A 286 -2.44 -36.87 -2.82
N GLU A 287 -2.45 -35.68 -2.23
CA GLU A 287 -1.99 -35.47 -0.85
C GLU A 287 -2.83 -36.27 0.16
N ARG A 288 -4.15 -36.31 -0.02
CA ARG A 288 -5.05 -37.13 0.82
C ARG A 288 -4.74 -38.62 0.74
N GLN A 289 -4.44 -39.10 -0.47
CA GLN A 289 -4.08 -40.52 -0.65
C GLN A 289 -2.75 -40.84 0.03
N SER A 290 -1.76 -39.96 -0.07
CA SER A 290 -0.47 -40.12 0.60
C SER A 290 -0.59 -40.16 2.12
N ARG A 291 -1.39 -39.23 2.70
CA ARG A 291 -1.70 -39.22 4.14
C ARG A 291 -2.43 -40.47 4.64
N LYS A 292 -3.32 -41.03 3.83
CA LYS A 292 -4.00 -42.29 4.15
C LYS A 292 -3.04 -43.48 4.14
N LYS A 293 -2.15 -43.54 3.15
CA LYS A 293 -1.12 -44.60 3.08
C LYS A 293 -0.16 -44.53 4.27
N ALA A 294 0.26 -43.33 4.68
CA ALA A 294 1.12 -43.14 5.85
C ALA A 294 0.45 -43.51 7.19
N LYS A 295 -0.87 -43.37 7.32
CA LYS A 295 -1.64 -43.82 8.51
C LYS A 295 -1.97 -45.28 8.53
N GLY A 296 -2.01 -45.97 7.38
CA GLY A 296 -2.27 -47.39 7.28
C GLY A 296 -1.05 -48.29 7.48
N GLN A 297 0.16 -47.69 7.58
CA GLN A 297 1.42 -48.36 7.85
C GLN A 297 1.87 -48.29 9.33
N ARG A 298 1.04 -47.74 10.21
CA ARG A 298 1.21 -47.73 11.67
C ARG A 298 0.13 -48.63 12.29
#